data_62f088bded225777c70107e76d7042c7
#
_entry.id   62f088bded225777c70107e76d7042c7
#
_cell.length_a   1.000
_cell.length_b   1.000
_cell.length_c   1.000
_cell.angle_alpha   90.00
_cell.angle_beta   90.00
_cell.angle_gamma   90.00
#
_symmetry.space_group_name_H-M   'P 1'
#
loop_
_entity.id
_entity.type
_entity.pdbx_description
1 polymer ?
#
loop_
_entity_poly.entity_id
_entity_poly.type
_entity_poly.pdbx_seq_one_letter_code
_entity_poly.pdbx_strand_id
1 'polypeptide(L)'
;MWAVQYRSSGGPEVLRLEKAPRPVLRPGQVLVRTLASGVSRIDVLYRRGRLPHGVSFPKRTGFDAVGQVVAGGSGPIEVGDWVAVVLGLEPLRGRGTTVELLAVEPSRCGRFPAGYVPSVEDCALVLGGLTALRAVRNGLRARRGDRLLVVGAGGPVGMAAIQIARGCGASVDAVAGRTALERCRGLGAEHARDYRSPEAEAMRDSRFYDGVVVAAGSPAAWFGAARRGATAALTDGGAWLPSVPAAVRAGVRSVPIAAGHDCDDLTWLARRIAAGELVPIVGRRYGAAEVGRAHAELGSGGTCRRSE
;
A
#
# COMPACT_ATOMS: atom_id res chain seq x y z
N MET A 1 -4.07 -22.52 -15.01
CA MET A 1 -3.08 -21.77 -14.22
C MET A 1 -3.29 -22.03 -12.73
N TRP A 2 -2.28 -21.79 -11.90
CA TRP A 2 -2.45 -21.77 -10.45
C TRP A 2 -3.03 -20.44 -9.96
N ALA A 3 -3.86 -20.50 -8.92
CA ALA A 3 -4.45 -19.32 -8.28
C ALA A 3 -4.72 -19.61 -6.80
N VAL A 4 -4.52 -18.60 -5.96
CA VAL A 4 -5.00 -18.64 -4.58
C VAL A 4 -6.41 -18.06 -4.55
N GLN A 5 -7.36 -18.90 -4.16
CA GLN A 5 -8.77 -18.51 -4.12
C GLN A 5 -9.51 -19.10 -2.92
N TYR A 6 -10.71 -18.59 -2.65
CA TYR A 6 -11.56 -19.02 -1.55
C TYR A 6 -13.03 -18.98 -1.95
N ARG A 7 -13.87 -19.85 -1.33
CA ARG A 7 -15.29 -20.05 -1.67
C ARG A 7 -16.26 -19.57 -0.60
N SER A 8 -15.74 -19.08 0.52
CA SER A 8 -16.51 -18.46 1.60
C SER A 8 -15.65 -17.44 2.32
N SER A 9 -16.24 -16.41 2.90
CA SER A 9 -15.53 -15.56 3.84
C SER A 9 -15.20 -16.35 5.11
N GLY A 10 -14.07 -16.04 5.74
CA GLY A 10 -13.66 -16.77 6.93
C GLY A 10 -12.25 -16.45 7.41
N GLY A 11 -11.67 -17.38 8.18
CA GLY A 11 -10.29 -17.36 8.62
C GLY A 11 -9.29 -17.71 7.50
N PRO A 12 -7.96 -17.71 7.78
CA PRO A 12 -6.93 -18.01 6.77
C PRO A 12 -7.10 -19.38 6.11
N GLU A 13 -7.76 -20.30 6.80
CA GLU A 13 -8.03 -21.67 6.36
C GLU A 13 -8.94 -21.78 5.13
N VAL A 14 -9.66 -20.73 4.77
CA VAL A 14 -10.50 -20.75 3.55
C VAL A 14 -9.68 -20.58 2.26
N LEU A 15 -8.44 -20.11 2.36
CA LEU A 15 -7.55 -19.93 1.21
C LEU A 15 -7.01 -21.26 0.70
N ARG A 16 -7.07 -21.44 -0.62
CA ARG A 16 -6.56 -22.64 -1.30
C ARG A 16 -5.76 -22.25 -2.53
N LEU A 17 -4.59 -22.86 -2.68
CA LEU A 17 -3.85 -22.86 -3.95
C LEU A 17 -4.40 -23.99 -4.80
N GLU A 18 -5.04 -23.66 -5.90
CA GLU A 18 -5.68 -24.67 -6.77
C GLU A 18 -5.63 -24.29 -8.25
N LYS A 19 -5.95 -25.24 -9.10
CA LYS A 19 -6.06 -24.99 -10.55
C LYS A 19 -7.29 -24.17 -10.85
N ALA A 20 -7.10 -23.12 -11.66
CA ALA A 20 -8.16 -22.24 -12.15
C ALA A 20 -8.05 -22.12 -13.68
N PRO A 21 -9.12 -21.81 -14.39
CA PRO A 21 -9.06 -21.50 -15.80
C PRO A 21 -8.07 -20.37 -16.08
N ARG A 22 -7.37 -20.44 -17.20
CA ARG A 22 -6.56 -19.32 -17.69
C ARG A 22 -7.47 -18.14 -18.00
N PRO A 23 -7.04 -16.89 -17.71
CA PRO A 23 -7.83 -15.73 -18.08
C PRO A 23 -7.94 -15.62 -19.60
N VAL A 24 -9.12 -15.31 -20.09
CA VAL A 24 -9.33 -14.94 -21.49
C VAL A 24 -8.91 -13.48 -21.64
N LEU A 25 -7.96 -13.24 -22.52
CA LEU A 25 -7.48 -11.90 -22.83
C LEU A 25 -8.54 -11.17 -23.68
N ARG A 26 -9.01 -10.02 -23.22
CA ARG A 26 -9.94 -9.17 -23.96
C ARG A 26 -9.17 -8.14 -24.79
N PRO A 27 -9.76 -7.59 -25.87
CA PRO A 27 -9.15 -6.49 -26.61
C PRO A 27 -8.74 -5.34 -25.66
N GLY A 28 -7.53 -4.85 -25.84
CA GLY A 28 -6.97 -3.76 -25.02
C GLY A 28 -6.39 -4.19 -23.66
N GLN A 29 -6.47 -5.46 -23.28
CA GLN A 29 -5.81 -5.97 -22.06
C GLN A 29 -4.41 -6.50 -22.36
N VAL A 30 -3.60 -6.59 -21.31
CA VAL A 30 -2.33 -7.31 -21.25
C VAL A 30 -2.45 -8.53 -20.37
N LEU A 31 -1.71 -9.58 -20.71
CA LEU A 31 -1.54 -10.77 -19.89
C LEU A 31 -0.20 -10.68 -19.17
N VAL A 32 -0.23 -10.60 -17.87
CA VAL A 32 0.95 -10.50 -16.99
C VAL A 32 1.21 -11.86 -16.35
N ARG A 33 2.44 -12.37 -16.50
CA ARG A 33 2.95 -13.48 -15.69
C ARG A 33 3.43 -12.91 -14.37
N THR A 34 2.75 -13.24 -13.28
CA THR A 34 3.04 -12.71 -11.95
C THR A 34 4.37 -13.27 -11.42
N LEU A 35 5.28 -12.39 -11.02
CA LEU A 35 6.50 -12.73 -10.30
C LEU A 35 6.23 -12.79 -8.79
N ALA A 36 5.56 -11.76 -8.26
CA ALA A 36 5.20 -11.66 -6.85
C ALA A 36 3.87 -10.93 -6.70
N SER A 37 3.13 -11.25 -5.63
CA SER A 37 1.90 -10.57 -5.23
C SER A 37 2.03 -10.12 -3.78
N GLY A 38 1.61 -8.89 -3.48
CA GLY A 38 1.57 -8.36 -2.13
C GLY A 38 0.48 -9.05 -1.29
N VAL A 39 0.74 -9.19 0.01
CA VAL A 39 -0.27 -9.55 1.00
C VAL A 39 -0.38 -8.40 1.99
N SER A 40 -1.54 -7.78 2.06
CA SER A 40 -1.79 -6.56 2.81
C SER A 40 -2.99 -6.71 3.76
N ARG A 41 -3.17 -5.73 4.65
CA ARG A 41 -4.30 -5.71 5.59
C ARG A 41 -5.65 -5.72 4.87
N ILE A 42 -5.76 -5.10 3.71
CA ILE A 42 -7.01 -5.05 2.94
C ILE A 42 -7.40 -6.45 2.45
N ASP A 43 -6.43 -7.30 2.08
CA ASP A 43 -6.68 -8.70 1.71
C ASP A 43 -7.30 -9.47 2.85
N VAL A 44 -6.80 -9.29 4.07
CA VAL A 44 -7.33 -9.93 5.27
C VAL A 44 -8.75 -9.46 5.57
N LEU A 45 -9.01 -8.15 5.48
CA LEU A 45 -10.35 -7.58 5.71
C LEU A 45 -11.35 -8.08 4.67
N TYR A 46 -10.93 -8.13 3.39
CA TYR A 46 -11.76 -8.60 2.30
C TYR A 46 -12.10 -10.09 2.45
N ARG A 47 -11.11 -10.93 2.71
CA ARG A 47 -11.32 -12.36 2.95
C ARG A 47 -12.25 -12.62 4.15
N ARG A 48 -12.15 -11.80 5.22
CA ARG A 48 -13.01 -11.91 6.42
C ARG A 48 -14.44 -11.41 6.20
N GLY A 49 -14.78 -10.88 5.03
CA GLY A 49 -16.10 -10.29 4.77
C GLY A 49 -16.34 -8.95 5.46
N ARG A 50 -15.28 -8.25 5.84
CA ARG A 50 -15.36 -6.93 6.49
C ARG A 50 -15.49 -5.78 5.51
N LEU A 51 -15.38 -6.04 4.21
CA LEU A 51 -15.59 -5.09 3.13
C LEU A 51 -16.74 -5.56 2.25
N PRO A 52 -17.42 -4.65 1.53
CA PRO A 52 -18.53 -5.03 0.65
C PRO A 52 -18.12 -6.12 -0.35
N HIS A 53 -18.96 -7.13 -0.46
CA HIS A 53 -18.79 -8.24 -1.39
C HIS A 53 -19.78 -8.12 -2.54
N GLY A 54 -19.34 -7.60 -3.67
CA GLY A 54 -20.22 -7.35 -4.84
C GLY A 54 -20.44 -8.56 -5.76
N VAL A 55 -19.80 -9.73 -5.53
CA VAL A 55 -19.85 -10.86 -6.45
C VAL A 55 -19.87 -12.22 -5.74
N SER A 56 -20.31 -13.23 -6.48
CA SER A 56 -20.28 -14.63 -6.07
C SER A 56 -18.85 -15.18 -5.91
N PHE A 57 -18.72 -16.26 -5.18
CA PHE A 57 -17.50 -17.06 -5.09
C PHE A 57 -17.32 -17.96 -6.33
N PRO A 58 -16.10 -18.43 -6.64
CA PRO A 58 -14.87 -18.23 -5.89
C PRO A 58 -14.25 -16.85 -6.09
N LYS A 59 -13.54 -16.35 -5.06
CA LYS A 59 -12.78 -15.09 -5.10
C LYS A 59 -11.30 -15.37 -5.01
N ARG A 60 -10.48 -14.52 -5.65
CA ARG A 60 -9.03 -14.55 -5.59
C ARG A 60 -8.52 -13.47 -4.66
N THR A 61 -7.39 -13.71 -3.99
CA THR A 61 -6.72 -12.73 -3.14
C THR A 61 -5.64 -11.96 -3.90
N GLY A 62 -5.16 -10.86 -3.31
CA GLY A 62 -4.12 -10.00 -3.86
C GLY A 62 -4.67 -8.75 -4.53
N PHE A 63 -4.16 -7.59 -4.13
CA PHE A 63 -4.53 -6.29 -4.68
C PHE A 63 -3.46 -5.71 -5.59
N ASP A 64 -2.22 -6.16 -5.45
CA ASP A 64 -1.06 -5.69 -6.19
C ASP A 64 -0.11 -6.84 -6.55
N ALA A 65 0.67 -6.60 -7.60
CA ALA A 65 1.67 -7.54 -8.07
C ALA A 65 2.80 -6.84 -8.83
N VAL A 66 3.89 -7.57 -8.99
CA VAL A 66 4.93 -7.32 -9.99
C VAL A 66 4.98 -8.51 -10.94
N GLY A 67 5.14 -8.28 -12.24
CA GLY A 67 5.20 -9.34 -13.23
C GLY A 67 5.66 -8.87 -14.59
N GLN A 68 5.76 -9.81 -15.54
CA GLN A 68 6.16 -9.55 -16.91
C GLN A 68 4.98 -9.71 -17.86
N VAL A 69 4.80 -8.81 -18.79
CA VAL A 69 3.80 -8.90 -19.86
C VAL A 69 4.20 -10.00 -20.83
N VAL A 70 3.33 -11.00 -21.04
CA VAL A 70 3.58 -12.17 -21.87
C VAL A 70 2.67 -12.26 -23.09
N ALA A 71 1.60 -11.47 -23.15
CA ALA A 71 0.73 -11.38 -24.32
C ALA A 71 -0.13 -10.10 -24.26
N GLY A 72 -0.70 -9.71 -25.39
CA GLY A 72 -1.49 -8.49 -25.55
C GLY A 72 -0.59 -7.26 -25.60
N GLY A 73 -1.19 -6.10 -25.34
CA GLY A 73 -0.49 -4.83 -25.37
C GLY A 73 -0.90 -3.96 -26.56
N SER A 74 -1.21 -2.72 -26.21
CA SER A 74 -1.34 -1.62 -27.15
C SER A 74 -1.02 -0.33 -26.38
N GLY A 75 -0.24 0.56 -26.97
CA GLY A 75 0.16 1.81 -26.33
C GLY A 75 1.42 1.66 -25.45
N PRO A 76 1.43 2.19 -24.22
CA PRO A 76 2.67 2.32 -23.43
C PRO A 76 3.19 1.02 -22.80
N ILE A 77 2.42 -0.08 -22.86
CA ILE A 77 2.76 -1.37 -22.27
C ILE A 77 2.81 -2.44 -23.35
N GLU A 78 3.94 -3.11 -23.49
CA GLU A 78 4.23 -4.08 -24.54
C GLU A 78 4.67 -5.44 -23.96
N VAL A 79 4.64 -6.47 -24.81
CA VAL A 79 5.15 -7.82 -24.45
C VAL A 79 6.63 -7.70 -24.12
N GLY A 80 7.02 -8.32 -23.02
CA GLY A 80 8.38 -8.26 -22.46
C GLY A 80 8.56 -7.21 -21.37
N ASP A 81 7.69 -6.21 -21.28
CA ASP A 81 7.77 -5.20 -20.23
C ASP A 81 7.56 -5.81 -18.84
N TRP A 82 8.36 -5.36 -17.89
CA TRP A 82 8.11 -5.58 -16.47
C TRP A 82 7.20 -4.48 -15.94
N VAL A 83 6.20 -4.89 -15.15
CA VAL A 83 5.15 -3.97 -14.67
C VAL A 83 4.85 -4.19 -13.19
N ALA A 84 4.61 -3.07 -12.51
CA ALA A 84 3.89 -3.03 -11.23
C ALA A 84 2.39 -2.93 -11.53
N VAL A 85 1.56 -3.72 -10.87
CA VAL A 85 0.11 -3.79 -11.11
C VAL A 85 -0.65 -3.50 -9.83
N VAL A 86 -1.68 -2.65 -9.89
CA VAL A 86 -2.65 -2.45 -8.82
C VAL A 86 -4.07 -2.61 -9.36
N LEU A 87 -4.82 -3.53 -8.80
CA LEU A 87 -6.18 -3.83 -9.25
C LEU A 87 -7.25 -2.83 -8.79
N GLY A 88 -6.92 -1.94 -7.84
CA GLY A 88 -7.90 -1.02 -7.26
C GLY A 88 -9.06 -1.78 -6.62
N LEU A 89 -10.29 -1.59 -7.11
CA LEU A 89 -11.48 -2.25 -6.58
C LEU A 89 -11.84 -3.60 -7.27
N GLU A 90 -11.04 -4.07 -8.23
CA GLU A 90 -11.32 -5.33 -8.94
C GLU A 90 -11.37 -6.57 -8.03
N PRO A 91 -10.60 -6.66 -6.92
CA PRO A 91 -10.79 -7.75 -5.97
C PRO A 91 -12.21 -7.84 -5.41
N LEU A 92 -12.94 -6.71 -5.30
CA LEU A 92 -14.35 -6.71 -4.92
C LEU A 92 -15.23 -7.44 -5.94
N ARG A 93 -14.73 -7.63 -7.19
CA ARG A 93 -15.37 -8.40 -8.26
C ARG A 93 -14.81 -9.82 -8.39
N GLY A 94 -14.12 -10.32 -7.37
CA GLY A 94 -13.55 -11.67 -7.32
C GLY A 94 -12.24 -11.87 -8.07
N ARG A 95 -11.67 -10.80 -8.66
CA ARG A 95 -10.35 -10.83 -9.31
C ARG A 95 -9.27 -10.59 -8.26
N GLY A 96 -8.08 -11.18 -8.42
CA GLY A 96 -6.96 -10.98 -7.50
C GLY A 96 -5.64 -11.28 -8.16
N THR A 97 -4.56 -10.76 -7.60
CA THR A 97 -3.21 -10.83 -8.18
C THR A 97 -2.42 -12.07 -7.75
N THR A 98 -2.87 -12.80 -6.73
CA THR A 98 -2.17 -14.03 -6.30
C THR A 98 -2.52 -15.19 -7.24
N VAL A 99 -2.06 -15.06 -8.48
CA VAL A 99 -2.32 -15.96 -9.62
C VAL A 99 -1.07 -16.07 -10.48
N GLU A 100 -0.95 -17.16 -11.23
CA GLU A 100 0.15 -17.36 -12.18
C GLU A 100 0.07 -16.38 -13.38
N LEU A 101 -1.14 -16.15 -13.89
CA LEU A 101 -1.40 -15.27 -15.02
C LEU A 101 -2.56 -14.32 -14.71
N LEU A 102 -2.35 -13.05 -14.98
CA LEU A 102 -3.30 -11.96 -14.71
C LEU A 102 -3.62 -11.20 -16.01
N ALA A 103 -4.87 -11.22 -16.46
CA ALA A 103 -5.33 -10.33 -17.52
C ALA A 103 -5.77 -9.00 -16.89
N VAL A 104 -5.20 -7.88 -17.34
CA VAL A 104 -5.42 -6.57 -16.72
C VAL A 104 -5.35 -5.45 -17.77
N GLU A 105 -6.06 -4.35 -17.53
CA GLU A 105 -6.02 -3.15 -18.36
C GLU A 105 -4.65 -2.45 -18.20
N PRO A 106 -4.02 -1.93 -19.28
CA PRO A 106 -2.75 -1.19 -19.20
C PRO A 106 -2.79 -0.01 -18.22
N SER A 107 -3.94 0.62 -18.03
CA SER A 107 -4.13 1.72 -17.07
C SER A 107 -3.88 1.34 -15.61
N ARG A 108 -3.83 0.03 -15.31
CA ARG A 108 -3.51 -0.53 -13.99
C ARG A 108 -2.05 -0.96 -13.84
N CYS A 109 -1.25 -0.71 -14.87
CA CYS A 109 0.14 -1.13 -14.95
C CYS A 109 1.07 0.09 -14.94
N GLY A 110 2.11 0.06 -14.12
CA GLY A 110 3.22 0.98 -14.20
C GLY A 110 4.45 0.26 -14.74
N ARG A 111 5.04 0.77 -15.83
CA ARG A 111 6.20 0.14 -16.47
C ARG A 111 7.49 0.44 -15.71
N PHE A 112 8.26 -0.59 -15.42
CA PHE A 112 9.64 -0.44 -14.99
C PHE A 112 10.51 0.04 -16.16
N PRO A 113 11.63 0.74 -15.90
CA PRO A 113 12.55 1.15 -16.95
C PRO A 113 13.07 -0.04 -17.76
N ALA A 114 13.33 0.18 -19.05
CA ALA A 114 13.93 -0.83 -19.91
C ALA A 114 15.27 -1.33 -19.33
N GLY A 115 15.49 -2.64 -19.37
CA GLY A 115 16.67 -3.27 -18.79
C GLY A 115 16.60 -3.53 -17.27
N TYR A 116 15.62 -3.00 -16.57
CA TYR A 116 15.42 -3.33 -15.16
C TYR A 116 14.58 -4.60 -15.01
N VAL A 117 15.09 -5.56 -14.26
CA VAL A 117 14.37 -6.78 -13.89
C VAL A 117 14.02 -6.67 -12.42
N PRO A 118 12.73 -6.48 -12.07
CA PRO A 118 12.34 -6.31 -10.68
C PRO A 118 12.57 -7.58 -9.86
N SER A 119 12.89 -7.39 -8.60
CA SER A 119 12.94 -8.43 -7.59
C SER A 119 11.55 -8.70 -7.00
N VAL A 120 11.39 -9.80 -6.28
CA VAL A 120 10.15 -10.09 -5.54
C VAL A 120 9.90 -9.06 -4.43
N GLU A 121 10.95 -8.43 -3.92
CA GLU A 121 10.90 -7.39 -2.90
C GLU A 121 10.22 -6.12 -3.39
N ASP A 122 10.40 -5.77 -4.65
CA ASP A 122 9.84 -4.55 -5.23
C ASP A 122 8.32 -4.52 -5.13
N CYS A 123 7.68 -5.70 -5.08
CA CYS A 123 6.25 -5.83 -4.85
C CYS A 123 5.80 -5.21 -3.51
N ALA A 124 6.67 -5.18 -2.49
CA ALA A 124 6.34 -4.61 -1.19
C ALA A 124 6.07 -3.08 -1.24
N LEU A 125 6.54 -2.41 -2.28
CA LEU A 125 6.31 -0.98 -2.49
C LEU A 125 5.11 -0.67 -3.41
N VAL A 126 4.51 -1.64 -4.08
CA VAL A 126 3.51 -1.34 -5.11
C VAL A 126 2.26 -0.71 -4.51
N LEU A 127 1.48 -1.44 -3.71
CA LEU A 127 0.23 -0.90 -3.12
C LEU A 127 0.50 0.15 -2.05
N GLY A 128 1.44 -0.15 -1.14
CA GLY A 128 1.82 0.76 -0.06
C GLY A 128 2.46 2.04 -0.56
N GLY A 129 3.34 1.95 -1.56
CA GLY A 129 4.00 3.06 -2.21
C GLY A 129 3.03 3.94 -2.99
N LEU A 130 2.09 3.35 -3.75
CA LEU A 130 1.06 4.11 -4.48
C LEU A 130 0.16 4.89 -3.50
N THR A 131 -0.24 4.26 -2.40
CA THR A 131 -1.03 4.92 -1.36
C THR A 131 -0.26 6.08 -0.73
N ALA A 132 1.02 5.85 -0.40
CA ALA A 132 1.90 6.86 0.17
C ALA A 132 2.17 8.02 -0.81
N LEU A 133 2.41 7.73 -2.09
CA LEU A 133 2.59 8.71 -3.14
C LEU A 133 1.39 9.67 -3.21
N ARG A 134 0.19 9.11 -3.22
CA ARG A 134 -1.04 9.89 -3.25
C ARG A 134 -1.27 10.67 -1.97
N ALA A 135 -0.92 10.10 -0.81
CA ALA A 135 -1.00 10.83 0.46
C ALA A 135 -0.08 12.05 0.46
N VAL A 136 1.19 11.86 0.11
CA VAL A 136 2.21 12.90 0.19
C VAL A 136 2.08 13.93 -0.92
N ARG A 137 1.99 13.49 -2.20
CA ARG A 137 1.96 14.42 -3.34
C ARG A 137 0.58 15.01 -3.60
N ASN A 138 -0.47 14.22 -3.61
CA ASN A 138 -1.80 14.68 -4.01
C ASN A 138 -2.60 15.18 -2.80
N GLY A 139 -2.53 14.48 -1.67
CA GLY A 139 -3.24 14.83 -0.44
C GLY A 139 -2.60 16.02 0.26
N LEU A 140 -1.36 15.87 0.69
CA LEU A 140 -0.63 16.93 1.41
C LEU A 140 -0.05 18.00 0.48
N ARG A 141 0.24 17.66 -0.78
CA ARG A 141 0.98 18.52 -1.73
C ARG A 141 2.32 18.96 -1.15
N ALA A 142 3.03 18.00 -0.55
CA ALA A 142 4.29 18.21 0.13
C ALA A 142 5.34 18.92 -0.73
N ARG A 143 6.05 19.86 -0.12
CA ARG A 143 7.06 20.72 -0.75
C ARG A 143 8.36 20.71 0.05
N ARG A 144 9.42 21.19 -0.57
CA ARG A 144 10.68 21.44 0.11
C ARG A 144 10.48 22.39 1.30
N GLY A 145 10.99 21.99 2.46
CA GLY A 145 10.91 22.76 3.70
C GLY A 145 9.67 22.48 4.55
N ASP A 146 8.67 21.74 4.04
CA ASP A 146 7.54 21.31 4.87
C ASP A 146 8.01 20.37 5.98
N ARG A 147 7.35 20.43 7.12
CA ARG A 147 7.49 19.50 8.25
C ARG A 147 6.30 18.57 8.27
N LEU A 148 6.53 17.30 8.06
CA LEU A 148 5.47 16.31 7.96
C LEU A 148 5.53 15.29 9.10
N LEU A 149 4.36 14.90 9.59
CA LEU A 149 4.22 13.80 10.53
C LEU A 149 3.66 12.58 9.82
N VAL A 150 4.30 11.43 9.99
CA VAL A 150 3.81 10.13 9.51
C VAL A 150 3.43 9.26 10.69
N VAL A 151 2.14 9.02 10.87
CA VAL A 151 1.57 8.15 11.90
C VAL A 151 1.30 6.78 11.34
N GLY A 152 1.69 5.72 12.05
CA GLY A 152 1.70 4.35 11.52
C GLY A 152 2.90 4.10 10.60
N ALA A 153 3.99 4.81 10.86
CA ALA A 153 5.21 4.84 10.06
C ALA A 153 5.91 3.48 9.93
N GLY A 154 5.63 2.51 10.81
CA GLY A 154 6.18 1.15 10.73
C GLY A 154 5.47 0.23 9.73
N GLY A 155 4.36 0.66 9.13
CA GLY A 155 3.65 -0.10 8.11
C GLY A 155 4.11 0.24 6.68
N PRO A 156 3.67 -0.55 5.65
CA PRO A 156 4.13 -0.37 4.27
C PRO A 156 3.88 1.06 3.73
N VAL A 157 2.69 1.60 3.97
CA VAL A 157 2.33 2.96 3.56
C VAL A 157 3.19 4.00 4.28
N GLY A 158 3.36 3.86 5.61
CA GLY A 158 4.12 4.82 6.40
C GLY A 158 5.62 4.84 6.03
N MET A 159 6.22 3.65 5.84
CA MET A 159 7.61 3.54 5.40
C MET A 159 7.85 4.15 4.01
N ALA A 160 6.92 3.95 3.09
CA ALA A 160 6.97 4.58 1.77
C ALA A 160 6.74 6.10 1.86
N ALA A 161 5.82 6.56 2.72
CA ALA A 161 5.53 7.99 2.91
C ALA A 161 6.74 8.76 3.43
N ILE A 162 7.53 8.18 4.36
CA ILE A 162 8.80 8.78 4.82
C ILE A 162 9.72 9.03 3.64
N GLN A 163 9.98 8.01 2.83
CA GLN A 163 10.91 8.09 1.70
C GLN A 163 10.43 9.09 0.63
N ILE A 164 9.15 9.05 0.28
CA ILE A 164 8.56 9.94 -0.73
C ILE A 164 8.58 11.40 -0.24
N ALA A 165 8.22 11.65 1.03
CA ALA A 165 8.25 13.00 1.61
C ALA A 165 9.68 13.58 1.64
N ARG A 166 10.66 12.77 2.03
CA ARG A 166 12.08 13.13 1.97
C ARG A 166 12.51 13.45 0.53
N GLY A 167 12.09 12.65 -0.44
CA GLY A 167 12.34 12.91 -1.85
C GLY A 167 11.73 14.22 -2.36
N CYS A 168 10.66 14.73 -1.73
CA CYS A 168 10.10 16.06 -1.97
C CYS A 168 10.88 17.19 -1.26
N GLY A 169 11.87 16.87 -0.43
CA GLY A 169 12.64 17.83 0.36
C GLY A 169 11.95 18.28 1.66
N ALA A 170 10.95 17.55 2.13
CA ALA A 170 10.32 17.77 3.41
C ALA A 170 11.13 17.12 4.55
N SER A 171 11.07 17.70 5.76
CA SER A 171 11.48 17.02 6.98
C SER A 171 10.34 16.11 7.49
N VAL A 172 10.69 14.97 8.07
CA VAL A 172 9.70 13.97 8.45
C VAL A 172 9.94 13.47 9.87
N ASP A 173 8.93 13.60 10.71
CA ASP A 173 8.84 12.89 11.97
C ASP A 173 7.92 11.68 11.84
N ALA A 174 8.27 10.59 12.54
CA ALA A 174 7.58 9.31 12.45
C ALA A 174 7.03 8.87 13.81
N VAL A 175 5.80 8.35 13.81
CA VAL A 175 5.21 7.67 14.95
C VAL A 175 4.91 6.22 14.58
N ALA A 176 5.52 5.29 15.30
CA ALA A 176 5.45 3.85 15.01
C ALA A 176 5.51 3.01 16.29
N GLY A 177 5.41 1.69 16.16
CA GLY A 177 5.73 0.78 17.25
C GLY A 177 7.24 0.70 17.49
N ARG A 178 7.65 0.40 18.71
CA ARG A 178 9.05 0.39 19.16
C ARG A 178 10.01 -0.36 18.21
N THR A 179 9.59 -1.49 17.69
CA THR A 179 10.41 -2.33 16.79
C THR A 179 10.67 -1.74 15.40
N ALA A 180 9.95 -0.67 15.04
CA ALA A 180 10.08 -0.03 13.73
C ALA A 180 10.85 1.31 13.77
N LEU A 181 11.18 1.84 14.97
CA LEU A 181 11.73 3.19 15.12
C LEU A 181 13.06 3.36 14.40
N GLU A 182 14.00 2.42 14.59
CA GLU A 182 15.29 2.45 13.92
C GLU A 182 15.16 2.41 12.40
N ARG A 183 14.27 1.56 11.91
CA ARG A 183 13.97 1.47 10.48
C ARG A 183 13.39 2.77 9.95
N CYS A 184 12.47 3.42 10.67
CA CYS A 184 11.94 4.72 10.27
C CYS A 184 13.05 5.78 10.13
N ARG A 185 14.01 5.80 11.07
CA ARG A 185 15.19 6.70 10.97
C ARG A 185 16.07 6.36 9.77
N GLY A 186 16.36 5.08 9.55
CA GLY A 186 17.13 4.61 8.39
C GLY A 186 16.48 4.95 7.04
N LEU A 187 15.14 5.11 6.99
CA LEU A 187 14.40 5.56 5.82
C LEU A 187 14.32 7.09 5.69
N GLY A 188 14.90 7.83 6.66
CA GLY A 188 15.03 9.27 6.60
C GLY A 188 14.09 10.07 7.51
N ALA A 189 13.42 9.44 8.48
CA ALA A 189 12.73 10.20 9.53
C ALA A 189 13.76 10.88 10.44
N GLU A 190 13.61 12.19 10.70
CA GLU A 190 14.48 12.95 11.59
C GLU A 190 14.31 12.48 13.03
N HIS A 191 13.07 12.29 13.43
CA HIS A 191 12.74 11.69 14.71
C HIS A 191 11.73 10.55 14.50
N ALA A 192 11.92 9.46 15.27
CA ALA A 192 10.97 8.36 15.32
C ALA A 192 10.62 8.06 16.78
N ARG A 193 9.31 8.08 17.10
CA ARG A 193 8.79 7.92 18.46
C ARG A 193 7.84 6.74 18.57
N ASP A 194 7.89 6.04 19.70
CA ASP A 194 6.91 5.01 20.00
C ASP A 194 5.54 5.68 20.26
N TYR A 195 4.50 5.21 19.59
CA TYR A 195 3.14 5.75 19.74
C TYR A 195 2.59 5.68 21.19
N ARG A 196 3.26 4.92 22.08
CA ARG A 196 2.96 4.78 23.52
C ARG A 196 3.77 5.74 24.40
N SER A 197 4.73 6.46 23.82
CA SER A 197 5.58 7.32 24.62
C SER A 197 4.92 8.67 24.93
N PRO A 198 5.26 9.30 26.08
CA PRO A 198 4.80 10.65 26.42
C PRO A 198 5.15 11.70 25.35
N GLU A 199 6.31 11.53 24.68
CA GLU A 199 6.74 12.44 23.63
C GLU A 199 5.81 12.34 22.41
N ALA A 200 5.38 11.12 22.03
CA ALA A 200 4.40 10.96 20.95
C ALA A 200 3.02 11.50 21.34
N GLU A 201 2.66 11.43 22.62
CA GLU A 201 1.41 12.03 23.11
C GLU A 201 1.46 13.56 23.03
N ALA A 202 2.56 14.18 23.44
CA ALA A 202 2.77 15.61 23.36
C ALA A 202 2.72 16.15 21.92
N MET A 203 3.08 15.33 20.92
CA MET A 203 2.99 15.71 19.52
C MET A 203 1.54 15.89 19.03
N ARG A 204 0.56 15.24 19.66
CA ARG A 204 -0.85 15.23 19.20
C ARG A 204 -1.49 16.62 19.15
N ASP A 205 -1.10 17.52 20.03
CA ASP A 205 -1.65 18.87 20.12
C ASP A 205 -0.61 19.97 19.85
N SER A 206 0.54 19.59 19.28
CA SER A 206 1.69 20.48 19.08
C SER A 206 1.45 21.62 18.08
N ARG A 207 0.50 21.48 17.15
CA ARG A 207 0.26 22.47 16.06
C ARG A 207 1.50 22.76 15.21
N PHE A 208 2.41 21.79 15.10
CA PHE A 208 3.75 22.00 14.57
C PHE A 208 3.88 21.63 13.08
N TYR A 209 3.09 20.66 12.60
CA TYR A 209 3.28 20.07 11.29
C TYR A 209 2.48 20.76 10.18
N ASP A 210 3.11 20.90 9.02
CA ASP A 210 2.50 21.42 7.79
C ASP A 210 1.54 20.42 7.15
N GLY A 211 1.71 19.13 7.47
CA GLY A 211 0.84 18.04 7.04
C GLY A 211 1.03 16.79 7.86
N VAL A 212 -0.02 15.96 7.92
CA VAL A 212 0.01 14.68 8.64
C VAL A 212 -0.49 13.56 7.74
N VAL A 213 0.29 12.48 7.61
CA VAL A 213 -0.17 11.21 7.03
C VAL A 213 -0.59 10.30 8.17
N VAL A 214 -1.84 9.88 8.20
CA VAL A 214 -2.34 8.90 9.17
C VAL A 214 -2.55 7.57 8.47
N ALA A 215 -1.59 6.67 8.62
CA ALA A 215 -1.59 5.33 8.02
C ALA A 215 -2.06 4.24 9.00
N ALA A 216 -2.23 4.56 10.27
CA ALA A 216 -2.76 3.64 11.28
C ALA A 216 -3.29 4.41 12.50
N GLY A 217 -4.21 3.76 13.23
CA GLY A 217 -4.81 4.32 14.44
C GLY A 217 -5.96 5.28 14.15
N SER A 218 -6.43 5.97 15.19
CA SER A 218 -7.52 6.94 15.08
C SER A 218 -7.02 8.27 14.48
N PRO A 219 -7.53 8.71 13.34
CA PRO A 219 -7.12 9.98 12.74
C PRO A 219 -7.39 11.19 13.66
N ALA A 220 -8.50 11.17 14.37
CA ALA A 220 -8.91 12.26 15.25
C ALA A 220 -7.87 12.59 16.34
N ALA A 221 -7.12 11.58 16.78
CA ALA A 221 -6.07 11.74 17.78
C ALA A 221 -4.84 12.54 17.29
N TRP A 222 -4.74 12.80 15.99
CA TRP A 222 -3.55 13.41 15.38
C TRP A 222 -3.82 14.74 14.65
N PHE A 223 -5.07 15.18 14.57
CA PHE A 223 -5.38 16.44 13.92
C PHE A 223 -4.80 17.65 14.64
N GLY A 224 -4.66 17.58 15.98
CA GLY A 224 -4.02 18.61 16.76
C GLY A 224 -2.51 18.75 16.54
N ALA A 225 -1.85 17.74 15.97
CA ALA A 225 -0.44 17.83 15.56
C ALA A 225 -0.23 18.80 14.39
N ALA A 226 -1.20 18.88 13.48
CA ALA A 226 -1.16 19.74 12.33
C ALA A 226 -1.51 21.21 12.70
N ARG A 227 -0.82 22.16 12.12
CA ARG A 227 -1.18 23.58 12.21
C ARG A 227 -2.57 23.84 11.62
N ARG A 228 -3.24 24.91 12.04
CA ARG A 228 -4.52 25.31 11.45
C ARG A 228 -4.38 25.57 9.96
N GLY A 229 -5.34 25.10 9.17
CA GLY A 229 -5.32 25.18 7.70
C GLY A 229 -4.49 24.10 7.02
N ALA A 230 -3.72 23.28 7.76
CA ALA A 230 -2.96 22.16 7.21
C ALA A 230 -3.87 21.00 6.77
N THR A 231 -3.29 20.04 6.09
CA THR A 231 -3.99 18.84 5.59
C THR A 231 -3.56 17.59 6.36
N ALA A 232 -4.52 16.73 6.67
CA ALA A 232 -4.30 15.36 7.13
C ALA A 232 -4.76 14.38 6.05
N ALA A 233 -3.84 13.58 5.53
CA ALA A 233 -4.09 12.53 4.55
C ALA A 233 -4.35 11.20 5.27
N LEU A 234 -5.53 10.63 5.10
CA LEU A 234 -6.01 9.44 5.81
C LEU A 234 -6.05 8.25 4.87
N THR A 235 -5.28 7.21 5.14
CA THR A 235 -5.21 6.03 4.28
C THR A 235 -6.18 4.91 4.67
N ASP A 236 -6.93 5.08 5.76
CA ASP A 236 -8.08 4.25 6.11
C ASP A 236 -9.36 5.00 5.75
N GLY A 237 -9.93 4.67 4.59
CA GLY A 237 -11.14 5.33 4.09
C GLY A 237 -12.36 5.16 5.01
N GLY A 238 -12.43 4.06 5.77
CA GLY A 238 -13.51 3.83 6.74
C GLY A 238 -13.46 4.76 7.95
N ALA A 239 -12.28 5.24 8.30
CA ALA A 239 -12.08 6.16 9.42
C ALA A 239 -12.31 7.63 9.05
N TRP A 240 -12.43 7.98 7.77
CA TRP A 240 -12.51 9.37 7.32
C TRP A 240 -13.81 10.06 7.74
N LEU A 241 -14.97 9.57 7.32
CA LEU A 241 -16.26 10.20 7.65
C LEU A 241 -16.47 10.39 9.16
N PRO A 242 -16.23 9.40 10.03
CA PRO A 242 -16.36 9.58 11.47
C PRO A 242 -15.39 10.61 12.05
N SER A 243 -14.26 10.89 11.39
CA SER A 243 -13.24 11.82 11.88
C SER A 243 -13.46 13.28 11.44
N VAL A 244 -14.36 13.54 10.47
CA VAL A 244 -14.60 14.89 9.92
C VAL A 244 -14.95 15.93 11.01
N PRO A 245 -15.84 15.66 11.98
CA PRO A 245 -16.15 16.67 13.03
C PRO A 245 -14.91 17.05 13.86
N ALA A 246 -14.02 16.09 14.13
CA ALA A 246 -12.78 16.35 14.85
C ALA A 246 -11.80 17.17 14.00
N ALA A 247 -11.71 16.91 12.70
CA ALA A 247 -10.89 17.68 11.77
C ALA A 247 -11.34 19.13 11.69
N VAL A 248 -12.66 19.38 11.60
CA VAL A 248 -13.25 20.72 11.58
C VAL A 248 -12.93 21.49 12.88
N ARG A 249 -13.12 20.86 14.05
CA ARG A 249 -12.75 21.48 15.34
C ARG A 249 -11.27 21.81 15.42
N ALA A 250 -10.43 20.93 14.88
CA ALA A 250 -8.99 21.17 14.84
C ALA A 250 -8.58 22.24 13.81
N GLY A 251 -9.46 22.66 12.91
CA GLY A 251 -9.16 23.56 11.80
C GLY A 251 -8.22 22.91 10.76
N VAL A 252 -8.34 21.60 10.54
CA VAL A 252 -7.51 20.81 9.64
C VAL A 252 -8.38 20.25 8.50
N ARG A 253 -7.87 20.25 7.28
CA ARG A 253 -8.52 19.63 6.15
C ARG A 253 -8.19 18.13 6.13
N SER A 254 -9.16 17.26 6.35
CA SER A 254 -8.97 15.82 6.23
C SER A 254 -9.30 15.35 4.81
N VAL A 255 -8.40 14.52 4.23
CA VAL A 255 -8.54 13.99 2.87
C VAL A 255 -8.41 12.46 2.90
N PRO A 256 -9.43 11.72 2.43
CA PRO A 256 -9.32 10.28 2.30
C PRO A 256 -8.40 9.94 1.13
N ILE A 257 -7.52 8.99 1.33
CA ILE A 257 -6.59 8.51 0.32
C ILE A 257 -6.95 7.08 -0.06
N ALA A 258 -7.33 6.87 -1.29
CA ALA A 258 -7.52 5.55 -1.86
C ALA A 258 -6.34 5.17 -2.77
N ALA A 259 -5.95 3.92 -2.70
CA ALA A 259 -4.87 3.39 -3.56
C ALA A 259 -5.27 3.26 -5.02
N GLY A 260 -6.38 3.67 -5.49
CA GLY A 260 -6.83 3.65 -6.90
C GLY A 260 -5.86 2.96 -7.87
N HIS A 261 -6.07 3.12 -9.13
CA HIS A 261 -5.11 2.71 -10.17
C HIS A 261 -4.85 3.92 -11.07
N ASP A 262 -3.59 4.12 -11.41
CA ASP A 262 -3.14 5.17 -12.31
C ASP A 262 -1.79 4.78 -12.88
N CYS A 263 -1.71 4.71 -14.20
CA CYS A 263 -0.51 4.26 -14.92
C CYS A 263 0.69 5.17 -14.65
N ASP A 264 0.47 6.49 -14.61
CA ASP A 264 1.55 7.46 -14.44
C ASP A 264 2.11 7.43 -13.02
N ASP A 265 1.25 7.37 -12.01
CA ASP A 265 1.65 7.22 -10.60
C ASP A 265 2.42 5.90 -10.39
N LEU A 266 1.95 4.79 -10.98
CA LEU A 266 2.61 3.49 -10.91
C LEU A 266 3.95 3.48 -11.66
N THR A 267 4.02 4.12 -12.83
CA THR A 267 5.27 4.24 -13.60
C THR A 267 6.28 5.14 -12.87
N TRP A 268 5.82 6.23 -12.25
CA TRP A 268 6.66 7.05 -11.39
C TRP A 268 7.27 6.23 -10.25
N LEU A 269 6.44 5.42 -9.58
CA LEU A 269 6.86 4.55 -8.50
C LEU A 269 7.89 3.51 -8.97
N ALA A 270 7.61 2.83 -10.09
CA ALA A 270 8.49 1.82 -10.67
C ALA A 270 9.88 2.39 -11.03
N ARG A 271 9.93 3.62 -11.58
CA ARG A 271 11.19 4.33 -11.87
C ARG A 271 12.00 4.62 -10.62
N ARG A 272 11.37 5.05 -9.52
CA ARG A 272 12.04 5.35 -8.25
C ARG A 272 12.54 4.09 -7.54
N ILE A 273 11.80 3.00 -7.65
CA ILE A 273 12.26 1.68 -7.17
C ILE A 273 13.50 1.26 -7.97
N ALA A 274 13.44 1.31 -9.29
CA ALA A 274 14.55 0.92 -10.15
C ALA A 274 15.80 1.79 -9.97
N ALA A 275 15.63 3.07 -9.61
CA ALA A 275 16.73 3.98 -9.29
C ALA A 275 17.29 3.80 -7.87
N GLY A 276 16.71 2.92 -7.03
CA GLY A 276 17.08 2.74 -5.63
C GLY A 276 16.70 3.92 -4.73
N GLU A 277 15.89 4.86 -5.21
CA GLU A 277 15.42 6.01 -4.43
C GLU A 277 14.30 5.63 -3.45
N LEU A 278 13.59 4.54 -3.74
CA LEU A 278 12.63 3.91 -2.85
C LEU A 278 13.10 2.49 -2.54
N VAL A 279 13.38 2.23 -1.29
CA VAL A 279 13.87 0.93 -0.82
C VAL A 279 12.71 0.09 -0.31
N PRO A 280 12.45 -1.09 -0.92
CA PRO A 280 11.40 -1.99 -0.45
C PRO A 280 11.76 -2.59 0.91
N ILE A 281 10.79 -2.60 1.83
CA ILE A 281 10.94 -3.20 3.15
C ILE A 281 10.01 -4.40 3.22
N VAL A 282 10.60 -5.57 3.08
CA VAL A 282 9.88 -6.86 3.15
C VAL A 282 9.93 -7.39 4.58
N GLY A 283 8.78 -7.73 5.10
CA GLY A 283 8.70 -8.41 6.39
C GLY A 283 9.02 -9.89 6.28
N ARG A 284 8.35 -10.60 5.41
CA ARG A 284 8.53 -12.02 5.16
C ARG A 284 8.08 -12.39 3.74
N ARG A 285 8.71 -13.43 3.18
CA ARG A 285 8.31 -14.06 1.92
C ARG A 285 7.63 -15.39 2.20
N TYR A 286 6.63 -15.72 1.38
CA TYR A 286 5.88 -16.96 1.45
C TYR A 286 5.74 -17.58 0.07
N GLY A 287 5.77 -18.89 -0.02
CA GLY A 287 5.31 -19.58 -1.21
C GLY A 287 3.79 -19.43 -1.38
N ALA A 288 3.28 -19.52 -2.60
CA ALA A 288 1.84 -19.41 -2.87
C ALA A 288 0.99 -20.42 -2.06
N ALA A 289 1.52 -21.58 -1.73
CA ALA A 289 0.86 -22.57 -0.87
C ALA A 289 0.75 -22.12 0.60
N GLU A 290 1.60 -21.18 1.04
CA GLU A 290 1.65 -20.69 2.41
C GLU A 290 0.88 -19.37 2.60
N VAL A 291 0.13 -18.92 1.61
CA VAL A 291 -0.58 -17.64 1.66
C VAL A 291 -1.55 -17.54 2.85
N GLY A 292 -2.14 -18.67 3.28
CA GLY A 292 -2.96 -18.74 4.48
C GLY A 292 -2.18 -18.34 5.74
N ARG A 293 -0.91 -18.76 5.85
CA ARG A 293 -0.01 -18.37 6.93
C ARG A 293 0.32 -16.86 6.89
N ALA A 294 0.58 -16.31 5.71
CA ALA A 294 0.79 -14.87 5.55
C ALA A 294 -0.42 -14.05 6.03
N HIS A 295 -1.63 -14.49 5.66
CA HIS A 295 -2.87 -13.85 6.12
C HIS A 295 -3.11 -14.02 7.63
N ALA A 296 -2.71 -15.13 8.24
CA ALA A 296 -2.82 -15.35 9.69
C ALA A 296 -1.93 -14.40 10.47
N GLU A 297 -0.66 -14.28 10.06
CA GLU A 297 0.32 -13.41 10.71
C GLU A 297 -0.06 -11.93 10.63
N LEU A 298 -0.57 -11.45 9.48
CA LEU A 298 -1.10 -10.09 9.35
C LEU A 298 -2.39 -9.89 10.16
N GLY A 299 -3.24 -10.90 10.25
CA GLY A 299 -4.54 -10.84 10.92
C GLY A 299 -4.47 -10.81 12.44
N SER A 300 -3.37 -11.25 13.04
CA SER A 300 -3.12 -11.26 14.48
C SER A 300 -2.60 -9.91 15.04
N GLY A 301 -2.51 -8.88 14.22
CA GLY A 301 -1.95 -7.58 14.63
C GLY A 301 -0.42 -7.58 14.75
N GLY A 302 0.22 -8.64 14.28
CA GLY A 302 1.67 -8.75 14.22
C GLY A 302 2.25 -7.82 13.18
N THR A 303 2.88 -6.73 13.60
CA THR A 303 4.05 -6.24 12.89
C THR A 303 4.99 -7.43 12.77
N CYS A 304 5.47 -7.69 11.56
CA CYS A 304 6.36 -8.79 11.22
C CYS A 304 7.38 -9.08 12.34
N ARG A 305 7.12 -10.09 13.17
CA ARG A 305 8.11 -10.61 14.12
C ARG A 305 9.11 -11.42 13.32
N ARG A 306 10.39 -11.07 13.42
CA ARG A 306 11.46 -11.98 13.02
C ARG A 306 11.30 -13.27 13.84
N SER A 307 11.23 -14.41 13.17
CA SER A 307 11.71 -15.65 13.79
C SER A 307 13.23 -15.63 13.65
N GLU A 308 13.91 -15.80 14.75
CA GLU A 308 15.33 -16.16 14.82
C GLU A 308 15.59 -17.45 14.05
#